data_04b054d8eb3744f261cab7a5b749d2fb
#
_entry.id   04b054d8eb3744f261cab7a5b749d2fb
#
_cell.length_a   1.000
_cell.length_b   1.000
_cell.length_c   1.000
_cell.angle_alpha   90.00
_cell.angle_beta   90.00
_cell.angle_gamma   90.00
#
_symmetry.space_group_name_H-M   'P 1'
#
loop_
_entity.id
_entity.type
_entity.pdbx_description
1 polymer ?
#
loop_
_entity_poly.entity_id
_entity_poly.type
_entity_poly.pdbx_seq_one_letter_code
_entity_poly.pdbx_strand_id
1 'polypeptide(L)'
;MKRMRALSLLTAVVVALPVLAVAAEVPEENFYPTVKQEAGWMGYNSDNSIAYSKPSSLYAMVNGLRGQMPKEMYLCASLETKECTSSEIDAFDFNAIFTKCQSGADTDCIESFGIKNEDNSIDLATFERNWVPGPVFKGDRAKFLPVGYGPSTWTLTSKSGITETYALSVGVNGYINLRNGSGKANYESFLAAIQPIKEVSGAEYIAGVAQVTKRAEGYGPGWNTNFIERGCQIAENGKCGYRLPFDLEKTYVLKVRLGQPVQGWLHGRMKDANVIMTTAADNSQVVEISAKPLSIPSVYGWVKWSELPTAVKELYPVGSGGTGRGFNDFLTPDLASRTLLTKSEVSGDYAIKEMNLWLPLLNDKAAAMRTFWVAQTIRGELPLESQNCVRGKGFTGVIGTNAVVYSDGPPKFDKAEQSLNYTVGASHLDSKGELFKGYYQLNLRSDVARCLYGFGSAPIQAKIEVSSSDGTPSVATTVINEKDGWLKMTAGGFTFSTPSIKVKLSQEAPATSAAPAATPAPAAKPVAKKTTIACVKGKTTKKVTAIKPTCPTGYKKK
;
A
#
# COMPACT_ATOMS: atom_id res chain seq x y z
N MET A 1 -86.12 33.19 35.54
CA MET A 1 -85.50 32.67 34.30
C MET A 1 -83.98 32.78 34.41
N LYS A 2 -83.29 31.72 34.78
CA LYS A 2 -81.81 31.63 34.82
C LYS A 2 -81.36 30.70 33.74
N ARG A 3 -80.59 31.18 32.78
CA ARG A 3 -79.95 30.38 31.71
C ARG A 3 -78.64 29.81 32.27
N MET A 4 -78.57 28.47 32.39
CA MET A 4 -77.30 27.74 32.61
C MET A 4 -76.56 27.62 31.27
N ARG A 5 -75.34 28.10 31.26
CA ARG A 5 -74.37 27.81 30.15
C ARG A 5 -73.58 26.57 30.53
N ALA A 6 -73.66 25.53 29.69
CA ALA A 6 -72.85 24.35 29.81
C ALA A 6 -71.46 24.65 29.14
N LEU A 7 -70.41 24.43 29.90
CA LEU A 7 -69.03 24.56 29.48
C LEU A 7 -68.52 23.16 29.05
N SER A 8 -68.32 22.92 27.76
CA SER A 8 -67.79 21.66 27.29
C SER A 8 -66.21 21.74 27.35
N LEU A 9 -65.65 20.90 28.26
CA LEU A 9 -64.20 20.66 28.26
C LEU A 9 -63.87 19.69 27.13
N LEU A 10 -63.09 20.15 26.12
CA LEU A 10 -62.41 19.29 25.15
C LEU A 10 -61.08 18.84 25.79
N THR A 11 -60.99 17.58 26.14
CA THR A 11 -59.71 16.94 26.54
C THR A 11 -58.96 16.54 25.29
N ALA A 12 -57.87 17.25 24.92
CA ALA A 12 -56.97 16.86 23.88
C ALA A 12 -56.07 15.71 24.38
N VAL A 13 -56.26 14.52 23.86
CA VAL A 13 -55.35 13.38 24.06
C VAL A 13 -54.16 13.59 23.15
N VAL A 14 -53.02 14.00 23.71
CA VAL A 14 -51.72 14.01 22.99
C VAL A 14 -51.22 12.57 22.92
N VAL A 15 -51.38 11.94 21.77
CA VAL A 15 -50.73 10.64 21.47
C VAL A 15 -49.27 10.93 21.19
N ALA A 16 -48.41 10.71 22.17
CA ALA A 16 -46.95 10.70 21.96
C ALA A 16 -46.59 9.46 21.12
N LEU A 17 -46.37 9.65 19.84
CA LEU A 17 -45.74 8.64 18.98
C LEU A 17 -44.29 8.46 19.45
N PRO A 18 -43.81 7.23 19.66
CA PRO A 18 -42.42 7.00 19.96
C PRO A 18 -41.60 7.44 18.72
N VAL A 19 -40.79 8.46 18.88
CA VAL A 19 -39.75 8.79 17.91
C VAL A 19 -38.78 7.62 17.94
N LEU A 20 -38.89 6.71 16.98
CA LEU A 20 -37.85 5.73 16.72
C LEU A 20 -36.58 6.54 16.42
N ALA A 21 -35.65 6.57 17.36
CA ALA A 21 -34.32 7.09 17.11
C ALA A 21 -33.70 6.21 15.99
N VAL A 22 -33.74 6.72 14.77
CA VAL A 22 -32.95 6.16 13.67
C VAL A 22 -31.51 6.30 14.16
N ALA A 23 -30.87 5.17 14.44
CA ALA A 23 -29.45 5.16 14.74
C ALA A 23 -28.75 5.91 13.61
N ALA A 24 -28.01 6.97 13.94
CA ALA A 24 -27.29 7.74 12.95
C ALA A 24 -26.37 6.76 12.20
N GLU A 25 -26.51 6.72 10.87
CA GLU A 25 -25.70 5.87 10.02
C GLU A 25 -24.23 6.24 10.25
N VAL A 26 -23.41 5.24 10.66
CA VAL A 26 -21.98 5.45 10.86
C VAL A 26 -21.37 5.74 9.49
N PRO A 27 -20.71 6.91 9.30
CA PRO A 27 -20.07 7.19 8.04
C PRO A 27 -19.11 6.06 7.63
N GLU A 28 -19.08 5.67 6.36
CA GLU A 28 -18.24 4.57 5.86
C GLU A 28 -16.77 4.74 6.26
N GLU A 29 -16.28 5.98 6.34
CA GLU A 29 -14.92 6.32 6.78
C GLU A 29 -14.59 5.78 8.19
N ASN A 30 -15.60 5.63 9.04
CA ASN A 30 -15.48 5.15 10.41
C ASN A 30 -16.00 3.71 10.57
N PHE A 31 -16.15 2.99 9.47
CA PHE A 31 -16.51 1.58 9.51
C PHE A 31 -15.55 0.77 10.36
N TYR A 32 -16.10 0.00 11.28
CA TYR A 32 -15.36 -0.95 12.10
C TYR A 32 -16.11 -2.29 12.17
N PRO A 33 -15.42 -3.42 11.94
CA PRO A 33 -16.05 -4.73 12.00
C PRO A 33 -16.58 -5.05 13.41
N THR A 34 -17.84 -5.43 13.51
CA THR A 34 -18.46 -5.86 14.77
C THR A 34 -18.40 -7.37 14.91
N VAL A 35 -18.09 -7.87 16.11
CA VAL A 35 -18.06 -9.32 16.38
C VAL A 35 -19.46 -9.81 16.64
N LYS A 36 -19.90 -10.88 15.94
CA LYS A 36 -21.15 -11.58 16.25
C LYS A 36 -21.06 -12.24 17.61
N GLN A 37 -22.15 -12.21 18.36
CA GLN A 37 -22.24 -12.82 19.69
C GLN A 37 -22.69 -14.28 19.64
N GLU A 38 -23.30 -14.72 18.54
CA GLU A 38 -23.77 -16.10 18.35
C GLU A 38 -22.62 -17.04 18.02
N ALA A 39 -22.57 -18.21 18.63
CA ALA A 39 -21.58 -19.24 18.33
C ALA A 39 -21.80 -19.86 16.94
N GLY A 40 -20.75 -20.47 16.40
CA GLY A 40 -20.79 -21.18 15.12
C GLY A 40 -20.63 -20.30 13.88
N TRP A 41 -20.22 -19.05 14.05
CA TRP A 41 -19.95 -18.13 12.94
C TRP A 41 -18.47 -17.87 12.76
N MET A 42 -18.05 -17.80 11.52
CA MET A 42 -16.74 -17.32 11.13
C MET A 42 -16.88 -16.04 10.32
N GLY A 43 -16.17 -15.01 10.74
CA GLY A 43 -16.09 -13.72 10.09
C GLY A 43 -14.76 -13.51 9.38
N TYR A 44 -14.80 -12.78 8.29
CA TYR A 44 -13.65 -12.31 7.54
C TYR A 44 -13.59 -10.79 7.60
N ASN A 45 -12.41 -10.24 7.84
CA ASN A 45 -12.16 -8.81 7.77
C ASN A 45 -10.82 -8.55 7.10
N SER A 46 -10.86 -7.82 6.01
CA SER A 46 -9.66 -7.28 5.35
C SER A 46 -9.85 -5.79 5.13
N ASP A 47 -9.10 -5.01 5.87
CA ASP A 47 -9.08 -3.55 5.77
C ASP A 47 -7.67 -2.98 5.99
N ASN A 48 -7.48 -1.72 5.66
CA ASN A 48 -6.20 -1.03 5.75
C ASN A 48 -6.01 -0.24 7.06
N SER A 49 -6.77 -0.54 8.11
CA SER A 49 -6.82 0.27 9.35
C SER A 49 -5.52 0.30 10.17
N ILE A 50 -4.57 -0.60 9.89
CA ILE A 50 -3.39 -0.85 10.75
C ILE A 50 -2.27 0.17 10.57
N ALA A 51 -2.21 0.88 9.44
CA ALA A 51 -1.07 1.72 9.08
C ALA A 51 -0.80 2.89 10.06
N TYR A 52 -1.77 3.24 10.91
CA TYR A 52 -1.74 4.47 11.71
C TYR A 52 -1.58 4.25 13.21
N SER A 53 -1.58 3.02 13.70
CA SER A 53 -1.90 2.75 15.10
C SER A 53 -0.71 2.44 16.01
N LYS A 54 0.50 2.30 15.47
CA LYS A 54 1.66 1.98 16.30
C LYS A 54 2.18 3.24 16.99
N PRO A 55 2.19 3.31 18.33
CA PRO A 55 2.82 4.41 19.05
C PRO A 55 4.33 4.34 18.94
N SER A 56 5.02 5.47 19.16
CA SER A 56 6.46 5.47 19.33
C SER A 56 6.87 4.58 20.49
N SER A 57 7.95 3.84 20.33
CA SER A 57 8.46 2.89 21.32
C SER A 57 9.93 2.62 21.11
N LEU A 58 10.62 2.34 22.20
CA LEU A 58 12.00 1.86 22.23
C LEU A 58 12.04 0.63 23.15
N TYR A 59 12.34 -0.53 22.61
CA TYR A 59 12.41 -1.78 23.35
C TYR A 59 13.85 -2.29 23.44
N ALA A 60 14.30 -2.60 24.64
CA ALA A 60 15.53 -3.35 24.86
C ALA A 60 15.23 -4.85 24.88
N MET A 61 16.02 -5.66 24.19
CA MET A 61 15.85 -7.10 24.04
C MET A 61 17.02 -7.87 24.64
N VAL A 62 16.72 -8.79 25.57
CA VAL A 62 17.67 -9.70 26.21
C VAL A 62 17.57 -11.08 25.56
N ASN A 63 18.68 -11.66 25.18
CA ASN A 63 18.76 -12.96 24.50
C ASN A 63 17.81 -13.05 23.28
N GLY A 64 17.70 -11.92 22.55
CA GLY A 64 16.86 -11.83 21.36
C GLY A 64 17.52 -10.95 20.31
N LEU A 65 17.79 -11.52 19.15
CA LEU A 65 18.10 -10.77 17.94
C LEU A 65 16.80 -10.56 17.15
N ARG A 66 16.83 -9.65 16.19
CA ARG A 66 15.69 -9.41 15.32
C ARG A 66 15.18 -10.70 14.66
N GLY A 67 13.86 -10.89 14.69
CA GLY A 67 13.21 -12.11 14.18
C GLY A 67 13.17 -13.27 15.17
N GLN A 68 13.77 -13.13 16.34
CA GLN A 68 13.71 -14.08 17.45
C GLN A 68 12.91 -13.50 18.61
N MET A 69 12.17 -14.32 19.33
CA MET A 69 11.53 -13.88 20.57
C MET A 69 12.57 -13.67 21.65
N PRO A 70 12.73 -12.47 22.22
CA PRO A 70 13.64 -12.23 23.32
C PRO A 70 13.16 -12.94 24.58
N LYS A 71 14.10 -13.40 25.39
CA LYS A 71 13.83 -13.98 26.70
C LYS A 71 13.23 -12.95 27.66
N GLU A 72 13.70 -11.71 27.58
CA GLU A 72 13.17 -10.56 28.30
C GLU A 72 13.14 -9.33 27.38
N MET A 73 12.20 -8.43 27.63
CA MET A 73 12.04 -7.19 26.88
C MET A 73 11.65 -6.07 27.85
N TYR A 74 12.23 -4.90 27.65
CA TYR A 74 11.95 -3.71 28.45
C TYR A 74 11.55 -2.54 27.55
N LEU A 75 10.58 -1.74 27.99
CA LEU A 75 10.22 -0.48 27.35
C LEU A 75 11.10 0.64 27.92
N CYS A 76 11.79 1.36 27.06
CA CYS A 76 12.81 2.35 27.41
C CYS A 76 12.34 3.77 27.10
N ALA A 77 12.56 4.70 28.02
CA ALA A 77 12.42 6.14 27.77
C ALA A 77 13.68 6.74 27.10
N SER A 78 14.82 6.05 27.18
CA SER A 78 16.08 6.35 26.52
C SER A 78 17.01 5.14 26.59
N LEU A 79 18.14 5.16 25.87
CA LEU A 79 19.18 4.14 26.00
C LEU A 79 19.84 4.14 27.39
N GLU A 80 19.66 5.21 28.18
CA GLU A 80 20.21 5.38 29.53
C GLU A 80 19.20 5.00 30.63
N THR A 81 18.00 4.56 30.28
CA THR A 81 17.01 4.06 31.24
C THR A 81 17.57 2.86 31.96
N LYS A 82 17.45 2.81 33.30
CA LYS A 82 18.10 1.82 34.18
C LYS A 82 17.95 0.37 33.68
N GLU A 83 16.73 -0.01 33.33
CA GLU A 83 16.41 -1.35 32.84
C GLU A 83 16.97 -1.61 31.43
N CYS A 84 17.35 -0.55 30.72
CA CYS A 84 17.84 -0.57 29.35
C CYS A 84 19.36 -0.41 29.23
N THR A 85 20.09 -0.45 30.34
CA THR A 85 21.57 -0.36 30.40
C THR A 85 22.25 -1.67 30.78
N SER A 86 21.50 -2.76 30.98
CA SER A 86 22.07 -4.08 31.30
C SER A 86 23.02 -4.56 30.19
N SER A 87 24.14 -5.18 30.59
CA SER A 87 25.07 -5.81 29.66
C SER A 87 24.52 -7.05 28.95
N GLU A 88 23.34 -7.55 29.37
CA GLU A 88 22.66 -8.68 28.77
C GLU A 88 21.78 -8.27 27.56
N ILE A 89 21.66 -6.95 27.31
CA ILE A 89 20.88 -6.45 26.16
C ILE A 89 21.68 -6.68 24.87
N ASP A 90 21.07 -7.39 23.95
CA ASP A 90 21.66 -7.70 22.66
C ASP A 90 21.30 -6.69 21.57
N ALA A 91 20.10 -6.12 21.68
CA ALA A 91 19.59 -5.20 20.68
C ALA A 91 18.48 -4.30 21.22
N PHE A 92 18.23 -3.22 20.49
CA PHE A 92 17.02 -2.40 20.66
C PHE A 92 16.19 -2.44 19.38
N ASP A 93 14.87 -2.51 19.55
CA ASP A 93 13.88 -2.32 18.48
C ASP A 93 13.16 -0.99 18.73
N PHE A 94 13.00 -0.16 17.73
CA PHE A 94 12.34 1.13 17.88
C PHE A 94 11.33 1.42 16.77
N ASN A 95 10.29 2.16 17.15
CA ASN A 95 9.37 2.83 16.26
C ASN A 95 9.32 4.31 16.64
N ALA A 96 9.78 5.20 15.77
CA ALA A 96 9.85 6.63 16.03
C ALA A 96 8.90 7.39 15.09
N ILE A 97 7.88 8.00 15.68
CA ILE A 97 7.02 8.97 14.97
C ILE A 97 7.67 10.34 15.12
N PHE A 98 7.68 11.11 14.06
CA PHE A 98 8.35 12.40 13.96
C PHE A 98 7.41 13.55 14.32
N THR A 99 7.99 14.60 14.90
CA THR A 99 7.36 15.90 15.04
C THR A 99 7.80 16.87 13.94
N LYS A 100 7.30 18.11 13.95
CA LYS A 100 7.76 19.18 13.08
C LYS A 100 9.24 19.51 13.32
N CYS A 101 10.00 19.77 12.25
CA CYS A 101 11.36 20.29 12.36
C CYS A 101 11.34 21.68 13.03
N GLN A 102 12.22 21.90 13.98
CA GLN A 102 12.35 23.19 14.69
C GLN A 102 13.36 24.11 14.01
N SER A 103 14.32 23.54 13.30
CA SER A 103 15.37 24.27 12.59
C SER A 103 15.72 23.66 11.24
N GLY A 104 16.48 24.38 10.43
CA GLY A 104 17.00 23.89 9.15
C GLY A 104 18.03 22.76 9.28
N ALA A 105 18.61 22.55 10.45
CA ALA A 105 19.62 21.53 10.72
C ALA A 105 19.04 20.23 11.32
N ASP A 106 17.73 20.19 11.62
CA ASP A 106 17.09 19.04 12.22
C ASP A 106 16.92 17.92 11.19
N THR A 107 17.08 16.70 11.66
CA THR A 107 16.75 15.46 10.93
C THR A 107 15.72 14.66 11.71
N ASP A 108 15.12 13.66 11.07
CA ASP A 108 14.07 12.80 11.65
C ASP A 108 12.87 13.63 12.11
N CYS A 109 12.39 14.47 11.19
CA CYS A 109 11.29 15.40 11.44
C CYS A 109 10.49 15.70 10.17
N ILE A 110 9.27 16.20 10.36
CA ILE A 110 8.39 16.67 9.29
C ILE A 110 8.79 18.13 8.96
N GLU A 111 9.31 18.36 7.76
CA GLU A 111 9.68 19.71 7.31
C GLU A 111 8.44 20.54 7.00
N SER A 112 7.52 19.97 6.19
CA SER A 112 6.27 20.63 5.83
C SER A 112 5.21 19.64 5.39
N PHE A 113 3.95 20.08 5.50
CA PHE A 113 2.77 19.44 4.95
C PHE A 113 1.90 20.51 4.29
N GLY A 114 1.19 20.16 3.21
CA GLY A 114 0.31 21.11 2.52
C GLY A 114 -0.47 20.47 1.36
N ILE A 115 -1.15 21.33 0.62
CA ILE A 115 -1.90 20.97 -0.59
C ILE A 115 -1.30 21.71 -1.78
N LYS A 116 -1.04 20.97 -2.85
CA LYS A 116 -0.54 21.50 -4.12
C LYS A 116 -1.72 21.94 -4.98
N ASN A 117 -1.68 23.19 -5.41
CA ASN A 117 -2.65 23.79 -6.32
C ASN A 117 -2.32 23.48 -7.79
N GLU A 118 -3.26 23.77 -8.70
CA GLU A 118 -3.09 23.59 -10.14
C GLU A 118 -1.95 24.43 -10.74
N ASP A 119 -1.69 25.61 -10.16
CA ASP A 119 -0.56 26.48 -10.54
C ASP A 119 0.79 26.02 -10.00
N ASN A 120 0.85 24.83 -9.37
CA ASN A 120 1.98 24.26 -8.65
C ASN A 120 2.40 24.99 -7.36
N SER A 121 1.73 26.02 -6.92
CA SER A 121 1.90 26.59 -5.58
C SER A 121 1.46 25.57 -4.51
N ILE A 122 2.00 25.68 -3.29
CA ILE A 122 1.65 24.82 -2.17
C ILE A 122 1.07 25.70 -1.06
N ASP A 123 -0.16 25.43 -0.67
CA ASP A 123 -0.75 25.98 0.53
C ASP A 123 -0.26 25.14 1.72
N LEU A 124 0.61 25.74 2.54
CA LEU A 124 1.26 25.06 3.66
C LEU A 124 0.33 25.01 4.88
N ALA A 125 0.27 23.85 5.50
CA ALA A 125 -0.41 23.65 6.78
C ALA A 125 0.44 24.16 7.96
N THR A 126 -0.22 24.60 9.00
CA THR A 126 0.36 25.01 10.27
C THR A 126 0.39 23.83 11.23
N PHE A 127 1.54 23.56 11.84
CA PHE A 127 1.65 22.57 12.92
C PHE A 127 0.98 23.09 14.18
N GLU A 128 0.12 22.29 14.79
CA GLU A 128 -0.58 22.66 16.02
C GLU A 128 0.06 22.01 17.24
N ARG A 129 0.14 20.68 17.27
CA ARG A 129 0.65 19.93 18.42
C ARG A 129 0.96 18.48 18.09
N ASN A 130 1.71 17.82 18.98
CA ASN A 130 1.73 16.37 19.07
C ASN A 130 0.62 15.91 20.02
N TRP A 131 0.02 14.74 19.74
CA TRP A 131 -1.05 14.15 20.56
C TRP A 131 -0.53 13.64 21.92
N VAL A 132 0.74 13.26 21.97
CA VAL A 132 1.42 12.99 23.23
C VAL A 132 2.35 14.16 23.52
N PRO A 133 2.19 14.87 24.66
CA PRO A 133 3.06 15.99 25.00
C PRO A 133 4.52 15.53 25.20
N GLY A 134 5.43 16.16 24.48
CA GLY A 134 6.86 15.85 24.55
C GLY A 134 7.26 14.52 23.89
N PRO A 135 8.52 14.11 24.05
CA PRO A 135 9.02 12.86 23.51
C PRO A 135 8.54 11.64 24.31
N VAL A 136 8.13 10.59 23.61
CA VAL A 136 7.81 9.27 24.17
C VAL A 136 9.12 8.56 24.62
N PHE A 137 10.17 8.71 23.79
CA PHE A 137 11.52 8.32 24.16
C PHE A 137 12.55 9.29 23.58
N LYS A 138 13.68 9.43 24.25
CA LYS A 138 14.78 10.30 23.82
C LYS A 138 15.61 9.61 22.75
N GLY A 139 15.98 10.35 21.72
CA GLY A 139 16.93 9.90 20.72
C GLY A 139 18.39 10.01 21.19
N ASP A 140 19.28 9.46 20.37
CA ASP A 140 20.73 9.58 20.52
C ASP A 140 21.36 9.82 19.13
N ARG A 141 21.75 11.07 18.88
CA ARG A 141 22.30 11.47 17.57
C ARG A 141 23.60 10.73 17.24
N ALA A 142 24.44 10.43 18.24
CA ALA A 142 25.71 9.72 18.03
C ALA A 142 25.47 8.27 17.59
N LYS A 143 24.34 7.69 17.99
CA LYS A 143 23.89 6.35 17.60
C LYS A 143 22.86 6.37 16.49
N PHE A 144 22.58 7.51 15.87
CA PHE A 144 21.53 7.69 14.85
C PHE A 144 20.12 7.25 15.30
N LEU A 145 19.87 7.18 16.61
CA LEU A 145 18.54 6.89 17.12
C LEU A 145 17.69 8.16 17.11
N PRO A 146 16.57 8.19 16.35
CA PRO A 146 15.68 9.35 16.34
C PRO A 146 14.94 9.52 17.66
N VAL A 147 14.43 10.71 17.92
CA VAL A 147 13.49 10.96 19.02
C VAL A 147 12.12 10.43 18.61
N GLY A 148 11.44 9.68 19.47
CA GLY A 148 10.07 9.23 19.24
C GLY A 148 9.05 10.18 19.85
N TYR A 149 8.12 10.69 19.04
CA TYR A 149 7.00 11.53 19.45
C TYR A 149 5.67 10.81 19.27
N GLY A 150 4.57 11.41 19.70
CA GLY A 150 3.21 11.04 19.26
C GLY A 150 2.90 11.58 17.87
N PRO A 151 1.82 11.08 17.21
CA PRO A 151 1.30 11.68 16.00
C PRO A 151 1.03 13.16 16.17
N SER A 152 1.01 13.91 15.07
CA SER A 152 0.85 15.36 15.12
C SER A 152 -0.42 15.83 14.43
N THR A 153 -0.94 17.00 14.86
CA THR A 153 -2.06 17.69 14.24
C THR A 153 -1.57 18.92 13.49
N TRP A 154 -2.12 19.10 12.30
CA TRP A 154 -1.83 20.22 11.41
C TRP A 154 -3.13 20.80 10.89
N THR A 155 -3.19 22.13 10.78
CA THR A 155 -4.33 22.86 10.22
C THR A 155 -3.97 23.51 8.90
N LEU A 156 -4.89 23.46 7.96
CA LEU A 156 -4.76 24.09 6.66
C LEU A 156 -5.99 24.98 6.43
N THR A 157 -5.75 26.26 6.28
CA THR A 157 -6.81 27.22 5.94
C THR A 157 -6.75 27.53 4.45
N SER A 158 -7.82 27.17 3.74
CA SER A 158 -7.94 27.46 2.32
C SER A 158 -8.09 28.96 2.05
N LYS A 159 -7.88 29.39 0.80
CA LYS A 159 -8.11 30.77 0.37
C LYS A 159 -9.56 31.23 0.58
N SER A 160 -10.51 30.30 0.67
CA SER A 160 -11.92 30.58 1.01
C SER A 160 -12.21 30.68 2.51
N GLY A 161 -11.19 30.58 3.36
CA GLY A 161 -11.32 30.67 4.82
C GLY A 161 -11.78 29.38 5.51
N ILE A 162 -11.93 28.27 4.79
CA ILE A 162 -12.25 26.97 5.39
C ILE A 162 -10.98 26.38 5.99
N THR A 163 -11.04 26.03 7.28
CA THR A 163 -9.94 25.35 7.99
C THR A 163 -10.24 23.87 8.12
N GLU A 164 -9.33 23.06 7.63
CA GLU A 164 -9.34 21.59 7.73
C GLU A 164 -8.21 21.15 8.66
N THR A 165 -8.48 20.13 9.46
CA THR A 165 -7.51 19.58 10.43
C THR A 165 -7.07 18.19 9.99
N TYR A 166 -5.78 17.93 10.08
CA TYR A 166 -5.16 16.69 9.65
C TYR A 166 -4.32 16.07 10.76
N ALA A 167 -4.44 14.75 10.93
CA ALA A 167 -3.53 13.96 11.72
C ALA A 167 -2.42 13.40 10.84
N LEU A 168 -1.17 13.55 11.26
CA LEU A 168 -0.01 12.99 10.60
C LEU A 168 0.69 11.99 11.53
N SER A 169 0.92 10.78 10.99
CA SER A 169 1.78 9.77 11.60
C SER A 169 2.90 9.45 10.61
N VAL A 170 4.05 10.06 10.80
CA VAL A 170 5.20 9.96 9.89
C VAL A 170 6.40 9.55 10.71
N GLY A 171 7.13 8.54 10.26
CA GLY A 171 8.28 8.07 11.03
C GLY A 171 9.00 6.89 10.40
N VAL A 172 9.91 6.33 11.18
CA VAL A 172 10.71 5.16 10.83
C VAL A 172 10.64 4.12 11.92
N ASN A 173 10.78 2.86 11.56
CA ASN A 173 11.17 1.85 12.51
C ASN A 173 12.54 1.27 12.14
N GLY A 174 13.19 0.67 13.12
CA GLY A 174 14.51 0.09 12.94
C GLY A 174 15.02 -0.56 14.21
N TYR A 175 16.29 -0.89 14.21
CA TYR A 175 16.91 -1.55 15.34
C TYR A 175 18.36 -1.11 15.55
N ILE A 176 18.87 -1.34 16.76
CA ILE A 176 20.28 -1.21 17.13
C ILE A 176 20.77 -2.61 17.52
N ASN A 177 21.77 -3.14 16.82
CA ASN A 177 22.39 -4.40 17.18
C ASN A 177 23.67 -4.11 17.99
N LEU A 178 23.70 -4.56 19.27
CA LEU A 178 24.85 -4.39 20.17
C LEU A 178 25.82 -5.57 20.11
N ARG A 179 25.34 -6.78 19.81
CA ARG A 179 26.14 -8.00 19.85
C ARG A 179 27.09 -8.13 18.65
N ASN A 180 26.59 -7.91 17.45
CA ASN A 180 27.32 -8.13 16.20
C ASN A 180 27.27 -6.93 15.24
N GLY A 181 26.84 -5.75 15.71
CA GLY A 181 26.63 -4.56 14.91
C GLY A 181 27.49 -3.38 15.33
N SER A 182 27.28 -2.26 14.67
CA SER A 182 27.96 -0.99 14.94
C SER A 182 27.52 -0.31 16.24
N GLY A 183 26.49 -0.84 16.92
CA GLY A 183 25.83 -0.16 18.04
C GLY A 183 25.06 1.10 17.62
N LYS A 184 24.86 1.31 16.33
CA LYS A 184 24.12 2.43 15.75
C LYS A 184 22.76 1.96 15.22
N ALA A 185 21.78 2.85 15.24
CA ALA A 185 20.46 2.58 14.69
C ALA A 185 20.54 2.38 13.17
N ASN A 186 19.76 1.43 12.68
CA ASN A 186 19.56 1.16 11.28
C ASN A 186 18.07 1.31 10.96
N TYR A 187 17.71 2.19 10.01
CA TYR A 187 16.33 2.38 9.58
C TYR A 187 15.95 1.28 8.60
N GLU A 188 14.86 0.60 8.91
CA GLU A 188 14.41 -0.54 8.12
C GLU A 188 13.14 -0.26 7.35
N SER A 189 12.28 0.59 7.92
CA SER A 189 11.08 0.99 7.22
C SER A 189 10.72 2.45 7.50
N PHE A 190 10.05 3.03 6.55
CA PHE A 190 9.46 4.34 6.59
C PHE A 190 7.95 4.20 6.49
N LEU A 191 7.22 5.01 7.24
CA LEU A 191 5.77 5.15 7.16
C LEU A 191 5.44 6.63 7.14
N ALA A 192 4.57 7.03 6.22
CA ALA A 192 3.92 8.33 6.21
C ALA A 192 2.43 8.13 5.97
N ALA A 193 1.63 8.61 6.91
CA ALA A 193 0.19 8.52 6.87
C ALA A 193 -0.42 9.87 7.24
N ILE A 194 -1.34 10.33 6.43
CA ILE A 194 -2.12 11.56 6.62
C ILE A 194 -3.58 11.17 6.74
N GLN A 195 -4.36 11.86 7.56
CA GLN A 195 -5.81 11.67 7.67
C GLN A 195 -6.50 12.98 8.04
N PRO A 196 -7.51 13.43 7.29
CA PRO A 196 -8.41 14.48 7.75
C PRO A 196 -9.14 14.02 9.01
N ILE A 197 -9.22 14.88 10.01
CA ILE A 197 -9.86 14.56 11.29
C ILE A 197 -10.74 15.68 11.80
N LYS A 198 -11.67 15.30 12.69
CA LYS A 198 -12.39 16.22 13.58
C LYS A 198 -12.06 15.82 15.01
N GLU A 199 -11.59 16.78 15.82
CA GLU A 199 -11.42 16.53 17.25
C GLU A 199 -12.79 16.39 17.92
N VAL A 200 -12.95 15.31 18.70
CA VAL A 200 -14.12 15.06 19.55
C VAL A 200 -13.64 14.67 20.95
N SER A 201 -14.44 14.99 21.96
CA SER A 201 -14.14 14.72 23.36
C SER A 201 -15.04 13.62 23.91
N GLY A 202 -14.51 12.79 24.82
CA GLY A 202 -15.26 11.73 25.50
C GLY A 202 -14.34 10.96 26.45
N ALA A 203 -14.84 10.58 27.61
CA ALA A 203 -14.09 9.85 28.63
C ALA A 203 -13.65 8.44 28.17
N GLU A 204 -14.32 7.91 27.15
CA GLU A 204 -14.03 6.61 26.55
C GLU A 204 -12.75 6.57 25.70
N TYR A 205 -12.21 7.74 25.33
CA TYR A 205 -11.01 7.81 24.53
C TYR A 205 -9.76 7.71 25.38
N ILE A 206 -8.90 6.76 25.04
CA ILE A 206 -7.68 6.45 25.77
C ILE A 206 -6.50 6.50 24.79
N ALA A 207 -5.41 7.12 25.22
CA ALA A 207 -4.21 7.22 24.41
C ALA A 207 -3.68 5.83 24.02
N GLY A 208 -3.21 5.70 22.78
CA GLY A 208 -2.47 4.55 22.32
C GLY A 208 -1.06 4.56 22.92
N VAL A 209 -0.74 3.55 23.72
CA VAL A 209 0.56 3.43 24.39
C VAL A 209 1.24 2.11 24.03
N ALA A 210 2.55 2.16 23.90
CA ALA A 210 3.39 0.97 23.75
C ALA A 210 3.45 0.18 25.06
N GLN A 211 3.54 -1.13 24.96
CA GLN A 211 3.66 -2.05 26.10
C GLN A 211 4.48 -3.28 25.73
N VAL A 212 5.01 -3.97 26.73
CA VAL A 212 5.64 -5.27 26.57
C VAL A 212 4.57 -6.34 26.79
N THR A 213 4.45 -7.28 25.88
CA THR A 213 3.47 -8.37 25.96
C THR A 213 4.18 -9.69 26.17
N LYS A 214 3.82 -10.43 27.23
CA LYS A 214 4.29 -11.80 27.45
C LYS A 214 3.58 -12.74 26.48
N ARG A 215 4.35 -13.62 25.85
CA ARG A 215 3.90 -14.67 24.94
C ARG A 215 4.33 -16.03 25.43
N ALA A 216 3.90 -17.12 24.81
CA ALA A 216 4.24 -18.48 25.25
C ALA A 216 5.76 -18.75 25.28
N GLU A 217 6.51 -18.20 24.32
CA GLU A 217 7.94 -18.47 24.14
C GLU A 217 8.86 -17.27 24.49
N GLY A 218 8.33 -16.23 25.14
CA GLY A 218 9.13 -15.04 25.49
C GLY A 218 8.30 -13.77 25.56
N TYR A 219 8.87 -12.66 25.12
CA TYR A 219 8.24 -11.35 25.15
C TYR A 219 8.19 -10.74 23.75
N GLY A 220 7.27 -9.83 23.55
CA GLY A 220 7.15 -9.11 22.27
C GLY A 220 6.54 -7.72 22.45
N PRO A 221 6.70 -6.85 21.44
CA PRO A 221 6.08 -5.55 21.45
C PRO A 221 4.55 -5.68 21.38
N GLY A 222 3.86 -4.80 22.08
CA GLY A 222 2.43 -4.65 22.06
C GLY A 222 2.04 -3.18 22.15
N TRP A 223 0.77 -2.89 21.90
CA TRP A 223 0.21 -1.55 22.04
C TRP A 223 -1.31 -1.62 22.24
N ASN A 224 -1.84 -0.60 22.88
CA ASN A 224 -3.28 -0.42 23.00
C ASN A 224 -3.80 0.39 21.80
N THR A 225 -4.82 -0.12 21.13
CA THR A 225 -5.46 0.50 19.96
C THR A 225 -6.98 0.53 20.04
N ASN A 226 -7.55 0.39 21.23
CA ASN A 226 -9.01 0.29 21.43
C ASN A 226 -9.79 1.52 20.91
N PHE A 227 -9.10 2.66 20.74
CA PHE A 227 -9.70 3.87 20.20
C PHE A 227 -10.08 3.74 18.70
N ILE A 228 -9.44 2.84 17.94
CA ILE A 228 -9.73 2.62 16.50
C ILE A 228 -11.16 2.10 16.33
N GLU A 229 -11.63 1.23 17.21
CA GLU A 229 -12.97 0.67 17.21
C GLU A 229 -14.07 1.72 17.36
N ARG A 230 -13.69 2.93 17.72
CA ARG A 230 -14.57 4.08 17.92
C ARG A 230 -14.44 5.14 16.84
N GLY A 231 -13.85 4.81 15.70
CA GLY A 231 -13.65 5.72 14.58
C GLY A 231 -12.51 6.72 14.78
N CYS A 232 -11.67 6.54 15.80
CA CYS A 232 -10.53 7.39 16.03
C CYS A 232 -9.34 7.01 15.14
N GLN A 233 -8.72 7.98 14.53
CA GLN A 233 -7.42 7.82 13.88
C GLN A 233 -6.27 7.85 14.88
N ILE A 234 -6.38 8.77 15.83
CA ILE A 234 -5.46 8.98 16.94
C ILE A 234 -6.27 9.33 18.18
N ALA A 235 -5.74 9.03 19.36
CA ALA A 235 -6.38 9.38 20.62
C ALA A 235 -5.38 9.83 21.67
N GLU A 236 -5.81 10.71 22.53
CA GLU A 236 -5.24 10.98 23.86
C GLU A 236 -6.36 10.80 24.90
N ASN A 237 -6.02 10.83 26.18
CA ASN A 237 -7.03 10.64 27.22
C ASN A 237 -8.10 11.75 27.15
N GLY A 238 -9.34 11.35 26.93
CA GLY A 238 -10.49 12.26 26.82
C GLY A 238 -10.69 12.90 25.45
N LYS A 239 -9.87 12.60 24.45
CA LYS A 239 -9.98 13.18 23.09
C LYS A 239 -9.69 12.17 21.99
N CYS A 240 -10.33 12.38 20.85
CA CYS A 240 -10.21 11.55 19.65
C CYS A 240 -10.10 12.43 18.41
N GLY A 241 -9.15 12.12 17.54
CA GLY A 241 -9.14 12.57 16.17
C GLY A 241 -10.02 11.65 15.33
N TYR A 242 -11.32 11.98 15.24
CA TYR A 242 -12.31 11.23 14.49
C TYR A 242 -12.09 11.37 13.00
N ARG A 243 -12.08 10.27 12.24
CA ARG A 243 -11.76 10.25 10.82
C ARG A 243 -12.81 10.98 9.98
N LEU A 244 -12.33 11.79 9.04
CA LEU A 244 -13.12 12.38 7.97
C LEU A 244 -12.61 11.86 6.62
N PRO A 245 -13.46 11.79 5.59
CA PRO A 245 -13.03 11.41 4.25
C PRO A 245 -12.10 12.46 3.66
N PHE A 246 -11.19 12.01 2.80
CA PHE A 246 -10.38 12.90 1.97
C PHE A 246 -11.19 13.47 0.81
N ASP A 247 -10.82 14.68 0.39
CA ASP A 247 -11.11 15.16 -0.96
C ASP A 247 -10.16 14.44 -1.94
N LEU A 248 -10.69 13.54 -2.76
CA LEU A 248 -9.94 12.69 -3.67
C LEU A 248 -9.28 13.44 -4.84
N GLU A 249 -9.67 14.70 -5.08
CA GLU A 249 -9.10 15.49 -6.15
C GLU A 249 -7.93 16.37 -5.69
N LYS A 250 -7.77 16.58 -4.39
CA LYS A 250 -6.64 17.35 -3.85
C LYS A 250 -5.33 16.55 -3.90
N THR A 251 -4.24 17.22 -4.25
CA THR A 251 -2.88 16.66 -4.19
C THR A 251 -2.22 17.11 -2.90
N TYR A 252 -1.99 16.18 -1.99
CA TYR A 252 -1.32 16.41 -0.72
C TYR A 252 0.18 16.28 -0.88
N VAL A 253 0.94 17.16 -0.23
CA VAL A 253 2.41 17.20 -0.29
C VAL A 253 2.96 17.09 1.13
N LEU A 254 3.84 16.11 1.33
CA LEU A 254 4.54 15.89 2.59
C LEU A 254 6.04 15.94 2.34
N LYS A 255 6.76 16.73 3.14
CA LYS A 255 8.22 16.83 3.08
C LYS A 255 8.83 16.42 4.43
N VAL A 256 9.75 15.49 4.40
CA VAL A 256 10.36 14.86 5.59
C VAL A 256 11.87 14.88 5.47
N ARG A 257 12.55 15.15 6.57
CA ARG A 257 14.00 14.97 6.69
C ARG A 257 14.30 13.71 7.48
N LEU A 258 15.22 12.91 6.97
CA LEU A 258 15.68 11.65 7.56
C LEU A 258 17.16 11.77 7.90
N GLY A 259 17.56 11.34 9.08
CA GLY A 259 18.96 11.31 9.51
C GLY A 259 19.78 10.24 8.80
N GLN A 260 19.11 9.26 8.20
CA GLN A 260 19.70 8.22 7.34
C GLN A 260 18.79 7.94 6.16
N PRO A 261 19.34 7.51 5.01
CA PRO A 261 18.53 7.06 3.88
C PRO A 261 17.74 5.80 4.25
N VAL A 262 16.44 5.82 3.97
CA VAL A 262 15.65 4.60 3.89
C VAL A 262 15.72 4.07 2.47
N GLN A 263 15.92 2.77 2.32
CA GLN A 263 16.12 2.12 1.03
C GLN A 263 14.93 1.22 0.67
N GLY A 264 14.80 0.94 -0.62
CA GLY A 264 13.85 -0.04 -1.13
C GLY A 264 12.67 0.56 -1.88
N TRP A 265 11.51 -0.09 -1.76
CA TRP A 265 10.29 0.27 -2.45
C TRP A 265 9.27 0.87 -1.49
N LEU A 266 8.51 1.84 -1.98
CA LEU A 266 7.32 2.34 -1.31
C LEU A 266 6.06 1.68 -1.89
N HIS A 267 5.17 1.27 -1.03
CA HIS A 267 3.78 0.95 -1.36
C HIS A 267 2.90 2.06 -0.81
N GLY A 268 2.02 2.61 -1.65
CA GLY A 268 1.15 3.72 -1.26
C GLY A 268 -0.32 3.44 -1.51
N ARG A 269 -1.14 3.99 -0.63
CA ARG A 269 -2.54 4.27 -0.90
C ARG A 269 -2.63 5.68 -1.47
N MET A 270 -2.05 5.83 -2.66
CA MET A 270 -1.81 7.11 -3.31
C MET A 270 -2.05 6.99 -4.81
N LYS A 271 -2.63 8.02 -5.38
CA LYS A 271 -2.83 8.18 -6.82
C LYS A 271 -1.94 9.31 -7.34
N ASP A 272 -1.40 9.13 -8.53
CA ASP A 272 -0.54 10.10 -9.22
C ASP A 272 0.69 10.53 -8.38
N ALA A 273 1.25 9.54 -7.63
CA ALA A 273 2.34 9.79 -6.70
C ALA A 273 3.60 10.30 -7.42
N ASN A 274 4.24 11.30 -6.84
CA ASN A 274 5.55 11.79 -7.23
C ASN A 274 6.44 11.85 -5.99
N VAL A 275 7.65 11.28 -6.08
CA VAL A 275 8.62 11.25 -4.99
C VAL A 275 9.89 11.93 -5.45
N ILE A 276 10.31 12.94 -4.70
CA ILE A 276 11.57 13.66 -4.92
C ILE A 276 12.47 13.39 -3.71
N MET A 277 13.71 12.98 -3.98
CA MET A 277 14.70 12.70 -2.94
C MET A 277 15.95 13.51 -3.19
N THR A 278 16.46 14.13 -2.13
CA THR A 278 17.75 14.81 -2.15
C THR A 278 18.58 14.29 -0.98
N THR A 279 19.77 13.79 -1.26
CA THR A 279 20.72 13.32 -0.24
C THR A 279 21.79 14.39 -0.04
N ALA A 280 22.01 14.79 1.22
CA ALA A 280 23.05 15.75 1.59
C ALA A 280 24.41 15.06 1.80
N ALA A 281 25.47 15.85 1.89
CA ALA A 281 26.84 15.34 2.05
C ALA A 281 27.07 14.56 3.36
N ASP A 282 26.29 14.84 4.40
CA ASP A 282 26.28 14.11 5.67
C ASP A 282 25.43 12.83 5.64
N ASN A 283 24.97 12.43 4.47
CA ASN A 283 24.09 11.29 4.23
C ASN A 283 22.67 11.42 4.79
N SER A 284 22.28 12.60 5.30
CA SER A 284 20.87 12.89 5.57
C SER A 284 20.08 12.98 4.27
N GLN A 285 18.79 12.69 4.33
CA GLN A 285 17.93 12.65 3.16
C GLN A 285 16.67 13.50 3.34
N VAL A 286 16.35 14.29 2.34
CA VAL A 286 15.05 14.96 2.23
C VAL A 286 14.18 14.17 1.27
N VAL A 287 12.99 13.80 1.71
CA VAL A 287 11.98 13.08 0.93
C VAL A 287 10.74 13.94 0.82
N GLU A 288 10.34 14.30 -0.38
CA GLU A 288 9.08 14.96 -0.69
C GLU A 288 8.17 14.00 -1.45
N ILE A 289 6.97 13.78 -0.93
CA ILE A 289 5.96 12.91 -1.54
C ILE A 289 4.73 13.78 -1.84
N SER A 290 4.34 13.84 -3.10
CA SER A 290 3.10 14.48 -3.52
C SER A 290 2.18 13.47 -4.20
N ALA A 291 0.91 13.39 -3.77
CA ALA A 291 -0.05 12.43 -4.30
C ALA A 291 -1.49 12.80 -3.95
N LYS A 292 -2.45 12.29 -4.72
CA LYS A 292 -3.87 12.26 -4.37
C LYS A 292 -4.17 11.02 -3.51
N PRO A 293 -5.17 11.08 -2.61
CA PRO A 293 -5.63 9.93 -1.84
C PRO A 293 -6.39 8.93 -2.72
N LEU A 294 -6.60 7.73 -2.20
CA LEU A 294 -7.37 6.68 -2.84
C LEU A 294 -8.52 6.21 -1.95
N SER A 295 -9.64 5.84 -2.57
CA SER A 295 -10.72 5.12 -1.93
C SER A 295 -10.45 3.61 -2.00
N ILE A 296 -10.47 2.95 -0.85
CA ILE A 296 -10.13 1.52 -0.68
C ILE A 296 -11.33 0.79 -0.09
N PRO A 297 -11.76 -0.33 -0.67
CA PRO A 297 -12.80 -1.17 -0.07
C PRO A 297 -12.36 -1.78 1.25
N SER A 298 -13.27 -1.88 2.20
CA SER A 298 -13.17 -2.77 3.36
C SER A 298 -14.02 -4.00 3.07
N VAL A 299 -13.43 -5.19 3.09
CA VAL A 299 -14.16 -6.44 2.86
C VAL A 299 -14.42 -7.10 4.21
N TYR A 300 -15.69 -7.29 4.53
CA TYR A 300 -16.11 -7.81 5.82
C TYR A 300 -17.43 -8.57 5.72
N GLY A 301 -17.55 -9.65 6.45
CA GLY A 301 -18.80 -10.38 6.58
C GLY A 301 -18.68 -11.65 7.41
N TRP A 302 -19.79 -12.36 7.56
CA TRP A 302 -19.95 -13.52 8.42
C TRP A 302 -20.62 -14.67 7.67
N VAL A 303 -20.13 -15.89 7.87
CA VAL A 303 -20.70 -17.13 7.33
C VAL A 303 -20.74 -18.15 8.47
N LYS A 304 -21.77 -19.00 8.53
CA LYS A 304 -21.80 -20.11 9.49
C LYS A 304 -20.67 -21.09 9.19
N TRP A 305 -20.00 -21.54 10.22
CA TRP A 305 -18.91 -22.53 10.05
C TRP A 305 -19.36 -23.77 9.29
N SER A 306 -20.61 -24.24 9.53
CA SER A 306 -21.19 -25.38 8.81
C SER A 306 -21.35 -25.16 7.31
N GLU A 307 -21.55 -23.91 6.89
CA GLU A 307 -21.79 -23.51 5.49
C GLU A 307 -20.51 -23.14 4.73
N LEU A 308 -19.37 -23.04 5.44
CA LEU A 308 -18.10 -22.70 4.80
C LEU A 308 -17.63 -23.83 3.87
N PRO A 309 -17.19 -23.51 2.64
CA PRO A 309 -16.56 -24.48 1.74
C PRO A 309 -15.29 -25.08 2.34
N THR A 310 -14.99 -26.33 1.96
CA THR A 310 -13.77 -27.03 2.40
C THR A 310 -12.51 -26.23 2.13
N ALA A 311 -12.38 -25.61 0.97
CA ALA A 311 -11.22 -24.79 0.61
C ALA A 311 -10.99 -23.60 1.57
N VAL A 312 -12.05 -23.02 2.14
CA VAL A 312 -11.94 -21.98 3.17
C VAL A 312 -11.53 -22.59 4.50
N LYS A 313 -12.12 -23.72 4.90
CA LYS A 313 -11.77 -24.43 6.15
C LYS A 313 -10.31 -24.86 6.18
N GLU A 314 -9.76 -25.27 5.04
CA GLU A 314 -8.35 -25.65 4.88
C GLU A 314 -7.36 -24.50 5.08
N LEU A 315 -7.81 -23.24 4.95
CA LEU A 315 -6.98 -22.08 5.30
C LEU A 315 -6.73 -21.97 6.81
N TYR A 316 -7.59 -22.58 7.62
CA TYR A 316 -7.61 -22.46 9.08
C TYR A 316 -7.57 -23.83 9.74
N PRO A 317 -6.50 -24.63 9.52
CA PRO A 317 -6.42 -25.98 10.07
C PRO A 317 -6.35 -25.94 11.59
N VAL A 318 -7.11 -26.83 12.22
CA VAL A 318 -7.10 -27.03 13.67
C VAL A 318 -5.69 -27.40 14.13
N GLY A 319 -5.19 -26.75 15.18
CA GLY A 319 -3.87 -27.04 15.74
C GLY A 319 -2.69 -26.43 14.99
N SER A 320 -2.88 -25.72 13.90
CA SER A 320 -1.83 -24.93 13.28
C SER A 320 -1.60 -23.65 14.11
N GLY A 321 -0.85 -23.77 15.18
CA GLY A 321 -0.33 -22.63 15.92
C GLY A 321 0.48 -21.75 15.00
N GLY A 322 -0.20 -20.83 14.34
CA GLY A 322 0.42 -19.77 13.63
C GLY A 322 1.13 -20.10 12.33
N THR A 323 0.41 -20.11 11.27
CA THR A 323 0.92 -19.58 10.02
C THR A 323 0.99 -18.04 10.13
N GLY A 324 1.79 -17.53 11.07
CA GLY A 324 2.11 -16.11 11.22
C GLY A 324 0.96 -15.15 11.60
N ARG A 325 -0.25 -15.63 11.89
CA ARG A 325 -1.45 -14.80 11.98
C ARG A 325 -2.13 -14.83 13.35
N GLY A 326 -1.42 -14.57 14.39
CA GLY A 326 -1.92 -14.00 15.64
C GLY A 326 -3.13 -14.65 16.35
N PHE A 327 -3.70 -15.73 15.84
CA PHE A 327 -4.87 -16.37 16.41
C PHE A 327 -4.51 -17.71 17.04
N ASN A 328 -4.17 -17.69 18.33
CA ASN A 328 -4.08 -18.90 19.15
C ASN A 328 -5.42 -19.65 19.25
N ASP A 329 -6.52 -19.04 18.80
CA ASP A 329 -7.87 -19.56 18.93
C ASP A 329 -8.22 -20.68 17.94
N PHE A 330 -7.44 -20.87 16.87
CA PHE A 330 -7.58 -22.02 15.98
C PHE A 330 -7.06 -23.34 16.59
N LEU A 331 -6.48 -23.30 17.77
CA LEU A 331 -5.96 -24.50 18.47
C LEU A 331 -7.06 -25.35 19.11
N THR A 332 -8.32 -24.88 19.14
CA THR A 332 -9.40 -25.64 19.76
C THR A 332 -10.25 -26.36 18.72
N PRO A 333 -10.53 -27.65 18.92
CA PRO A 333 -11.24 -28.49 17.93
C PRO A 333 -12.71 -28.12 17.70
N ASP A 334 -13.29 -27.24 18.51
CA ASP A 334 -14.72 -26.91 18.46
C ASP A 334 -14.96 -25.48 17.97
N LEU A 335 -14.71 -25.23 16.69
CA LEU A 335 -15.08 -23.98 16.04
C LEU A 335 -16.59 -23.78 15.90
N ALA A 336 -17.39 -24.88 16.01
CA ALA A 336 -18.85 -24.79 15.97
C ALA A 336 -19.44 -24.15 17.22
N SER A 337 -18.74 -24.22 18.36
CA SER A 337 -19.16 -23.61 19.63
C SER A 337 -18.68 -22.18 19.83
N ARG A 338 -17.91 -21.61 18.88
CA ARG A 338 -17.30 -20.29 18.98
C ARG A 338 -17.69 -19.40 17.84
N THR A 339 -17.49 -18.10 18.04
CA THR A 339 -17.53 -17.09 16.98
C THR A 339 -16.12 -16.53 16.82
N LEU A 340 -15.63 -16.56 15.60
CA LEU A 340 -14.27 -16.14 15.28
C LEU A 340 -14.27 -15.13 14.15
N LEU A 341 -13.63 -13.98 14.36
CA LEU A 341 -13.38 -12.99 13.32
C LEU A 341 -11.92 -13.06 12.90
N THR A 342 -11.64 -13.44 11.64
CA THR A 342 -10.28 -13.37 11.12
C THR A 342 -9.98 -11.94 10.70
N LYS A 343 -8.79 -11.45 11.04
CA LYS A 343 -8.24 -10.23 10.48
C LYS A 343 -7.17 -10.62 9.45
N SER A 344 -7.52 -10.54 8.17
CA SER A 344 -6.60 -10.86 7.09
C SER A 344 -5.48 -9.84 7.00
N GLU A 345 -4.30 -10.28 6.58
CA GLU A 345 -3.26 -9.37 6.12
C GLU A 345 -3.65 -8.77 4.77
N VAL A 346 -3.01 -7.67 4.42
CA VAL A 346 -3.28 -6.97 3.15
C VAL A 346 -2.22 -7.25 2.09
N SER A 347 -1.16 -7.98 2.43
CA SER A 347 -0.09 -8.31 1.47
C SER A 347 0.27 -9.79 1.50
N GLY A 348 0.78 -10.26 0.37
CA GLY A 348 1.26 -11.63 0.16
C GLY A 348 0.26 -12.57 -0.51
N ASP A 349 0.80 -13.64 -1.07
CA ASP A 349 0.03 -14.63 -1.85
C ASP A 349 -1.09 -15.28 -1.01
N TYR A 350 -0.86 -15.44 0.29
CA TYR A 350 -1.87 -15.98 1.19
C TYR A 350 -3.04 -15.00 1.36
N ALA A 351 -2.78 -13.71 1.57
CA ALA A 351 -3.85 -12.70 1.70
C ALA A 351 -4.71 -12.63 0.44
N ILE A 352 -4.08 -12.73 -0.72
CA ILE A 352 -4.77 -12.78 -2.03
C ILE A 352 -5.62 -14.05 -2.13
N LYS A 353 -5.05 -15.22 -1.81
CA LYS A 353 -5.78 -16.50 -1.82
C LYS A 353 -6.96 -16.49 -0.86
N GLU A 354 -6.74 -16.02 0.37
CA GLU A 354 -7.77 -15.92 1.41
C GLU A 354 -8.93 -15.04 0.93
N MET A 355 -8.65 -13.83 0.45
CA MET A 355 -9.68 -12.92 -0.07
C MET A 355 -10.48 -13.56 -1.20
N ASN A 356 -9.82 -14.17 -2.17
CA ASN A 356 -10.51 -14.79 -3.32
C ASN A 356 -11.48 -15.90 -2.93
N LEU A 357 -11.18 -16.63 -1.86
CA LEU A 357 -12.07 -17.67 -1.33
C LEU A 357 -13.23 -17.08 -0.53
N TRP A 358 -13.05 -15.91 0.09
CA TRP A 358 -14.09 -15.24 0.86
C TRP A 358 -15.03 -14.37 0.04
N LEU A 359 -14.55 -13.69 -1.00
CA LEU A 359 -15.35 -12.76 -1.81
C LEU A 359 -16.67 -13.36 -2.34
N PRO A 360 -16.72 -14.59 -2.90
CA PRO A 360 -17.98 -15.17 -3.35
C PRO A 360 -18.99 -15.39 -2.23
N LEU A 361 -18.51 -15.65 -0.99
CA LEU A 361 -19.35 -15.86 0.18
C LEU A 361 -19.93 -14.54 0.73
N LEU A 362 -19.34 -13.43 0.35
CA LEU A 362 -19.69 -12.07 0.75
C LEU A 362 -20.32 -11.27 -0.42
N ASN A 363 -20.88 -11.97 -1.41
CA ASN A 363 -21.48 -11.39 -2.62
C ASN A 363 -20.52 -10.51 -3.45
N ASP A 364 -19.21 -10.73 -3.28
CA ASP A 364 -18.16 -9.97 -3.97
C ASP A 364 -18.33 -8.44 -3.86
N LYS A 365 -18.74 -7.99 -2.67
CA LYS A 365 -19.12 -6.62 -2.37
C LYS A 365 -18.35 -6.08 -1.17
N ALA A 366 -17.94 -4.81 -1.24
CA ALA A 366 -17.37 -4.11 -0.10
C ALA A 366 -18.42 -3.84 1.00
N ALA A 367 -17.99 -3.91 2.25
CA ALA A 367 -18.81 -3.49 3.39
C ALA A 367 -18.80 -1.96 3.58
N ALA A 368 -17.69 -1.32 3.22
CA ALA A 368 -17.52 0.13 3.27
C ALA A 368 -16.43 0.58 2.29
N MET A 369 -16.48 1.85 1.89
CA MET A 369 -15.43 2.53 1.13
C MET A 369 -14.76 3.56 2.03
N ARG A 370 -13.43 3.45 2.21
CA ARG A 370 -12.67 4.34 3.10
C ARG A 370 -11.55 5.01 2.31
N THR A 371 -11.23 6.24 2.68
CA THR A 371 -10.21 7.02 1.98
C THR A 371 -8.88 7.01 2.72
N PHE A 372 -7.78 6.93 1.98
CA PHE A 372 -6.44 6.83 2.54
C PHE A 372 -5.42 7.65 1.76
N TRP A 373 -4.48 8.23 2.47
CA TRP A 373 -3.20 8.69 1.96
C TRP A 373 -2.08 8.10 2.80
N VAL A 374 -1.41 7.11 2.27
CA VAL A 374 -0.35 6.36 2.97
C VAL A 374 0.79 6.07 2.03
N ALA A 375 2.01 6.27 2.47
CA ALA A 375 3.24 5.77 1.87
C ALA A 375 4.01 4.95 2.91
N GLN A 376 4.35 3.72 2.60
CA GLN A 376 5.14 2.86 3.49
C GLN A 376 6.13 2.02 2.70
N THR A 377 7.26 1.73 3.30
CA THR A 377 8.19 0.76 2.72
C THR A 377 7.58 -0.63 2.76
N ILE A 378 7.73 -1.37 1.66
CA ILE A 378 7.35 -2.77 1.59
C ILE A 378 8.55 -3.65 1.90
N ARG A 379 8.26 -4.73 2.64
CA ARG A 379 9.22 -5.79 2.88
C ARG A 379 9.27 -6.68 1.64
N GLY A 380 10.40 -7.25 1.37
CA GLY A 380 10.62 -8.17 0.26
C GLY A 380 11.94 -7.82 -0.45
N GLU A 381 12.69 -8.83 -0.71
CA GLU A 381 13.98 -8.70 -1.41
C GLU A 381 13.75 -8.97 -2.90
N LEU A 382 14.38 -8.16 -3.73
CA LEU A 382 14.57 -8.53 -5.12
C LEU A 382 15.48 -9.76 -5.19
N PRO A 383 15.37 -10.60 -6.25
CA PRO A 383 16.34 -11.66 -6.49
C PRO A 383 17.77 -11.14 -6.37
N LEU A 384 18.69 -11.97 -5.86
CA LEU A 384 20.08 -11.60 -5.58
C LEU A 384 20.76 -10.92 -6.78
N GLU A 385 20.50 -11.40 -7.98
CA GLU A 385 20.99 -10.84 -9.25
C GLU A 385 20.51 -9.41 -9.52
N SER A 386 19.37 -9.02 -8.96
CA SER A 386 18.77 -7.69 -9.11
C SER A 386 19.15 -6.73 -7.97
N GLN A 387 19.68 -7.24 -6.86
CA GLN A 387 20.03 -6.41 -5.69
C GLN A 387 21.09 -5.36 -5.99
N ASN A 388 22.03 -5.65 -6.90
CA ASN A 388 23.05 -4.70 -7.31
C ASN A 388 22.47 -3.45 -8.00
N CYS A 389 21.28 -3.58 -8.62
CA CYS A 389 20.59 -2.46 -9.27
C CYS A 389 19.94 -1.49 -8.28
N VAL A 390 19.70 -1.91 -7.02
CA VAL A 390 18.93 -1.12 -6.04
C VAL A 390 19.74 -0.70 -4.82
N ARG A 391 20.84 -1.40 -4.51
CA ARG A 391 21.63 -1.15 -3.30
C ARG A 391 22.18 0.27 -3.25
N GLY A 392 21.96 0.95 -2.11
CA GLY A 392 22.48 2.31 -1.86
C GLY A 392 21.77 3.44 -2.62
N LYS A 393 20.65 3.16 -3.30
CA LYS A 393 19.95 4.14 -4.14
C LYS A 393 18.76 4.83 -3.47
N GLY A 394 18.50 4.60 -2.18
CA GLY A 394 17.31 5.11 -1.49
C GLY A 394 16.03 4.43 -2.00
N PHE A 395 14.94 5.15 -2.14
CA PHE A 395 13.71 4.60 -2.73
C PHE A 395 13.90 4.40 -4.24
N THR A 396 13.70 3.17 -4.68
CA THR A 396 13.95 2.74 -6.07
C THR A 396 12.66 2.56 -6.86
N GLY A 397 11.53 2.43 -6.19
CA GLY A 397 10.22 2.36 -6.81
C GLY A 397 9.09 2.71 -5.86
N VAL A 398 7.95 3.06 -6.44
CA VAL A 398 6.71 3.37 -5.73
C VAL A 398 5.56 2.62 -6.40
N ILE A 399 4.79 1.88 -5.62
CA ILE A 399 3.55 1.24 -6.07
C ILE A 399 2.39 1.96 -5.41
N GLY A 400 1.42 2.38 -6.22
CA GLY A 400 0.13 2.92 -5.76
C GLY A 400 -1.01 2.01 -6.23
N THR A 401 -1.94 1.64 -5.34
CA THR A 401 -3.12 0.87 -5.72
C THR A 401 -4.28 1.10 -4.77
N ASN A 402 -5.50 1.02 -5.32
CA ASN A 402 -6.74 1.00 -4.54
C ASN A 402 -7.24 -0.43 -4.24
N ALA A 403 -6.47 -1.44 -4.56
CA ALA A 403 -6.77 -2.82 -4.18
C ALA A 403 -6.70 -3.03 -2.67
N VAL A 404 -7.51 -3.93 -2.12
CA VAL A 404 -7.49 -4.28 -0.69
C VAL A 404 -6.24 -5.08 -0.37
N VAL A 405 -5.99 -6.13 -1.16
CA VAL A 405 -4.81 -7.01 -1.02
C VAL A 405 -3.90 -6.91 -2.24
N TYR A 406 -2.62 -7.18 -2.05
CA TYR A 406 -1.59 -7.05 -3.08
C TYR A 406 -0.40 -7.98 -2.82
N SER A 407 0.40 -8.22 -3.86
CA SER A 407 1.64 -9.00 -3.75
C SER A 407 2.58 -8.45 -2.68
N ASP A 408 3.24 -9.33 -1.96
CA ASP A 408 4.27 -8.97 -1.01
C ASP A 408 5.56 -8.54 -1.74
N GLY A 409 6.19 -7.49 -1.23
CA GLY A 409 7.43 -6.96 -1.80
C GLY A 409 7.25 -6.14 -3.09
N PRO A 410 8.36 -5.84 -3.76
CA PRO A 410 8.38 -5.14 -5.05
C PRO A 410 7.85 -6.04 -6.17
N PRO A 411 7.50 -5.47 -7.35
CA PRO A 411 7.13 -6.28 -8.51
C PRO A 411 8.23 -7.28 -8.85
N LYS A 412 7.85 -8.55 -9.04
CA LYS A 412 8.79 -9.63 -9.35
C LYS A 412 9.22 -9.53 -10.81
N PHE A 413 10.52 -9.42 -11.06
CA PHE A 413 11.07 -9.43 -12.40
C PHE A 413 11.13 -10.85 -12.94
N ASP A 414 10.43 -11.09 -14.05
CA ASP A 414 10.48 -12.33 -14.80
C ASP A 414 11.45 -12.14 -15.99
N LYS A 415 12.58 -12.82 -15.92
CA LYS A 415 13.64 -12.72 -16.95
C LYS A 415 13.24 -13.37 -18.27
N ALA A 416 12.42 -14.40 -18.25
CA ALA A 416 11.98 -15.09 -19.46
C ALA A 416 10.95 -14.25 -20.23
N GLU A 417 10.02 -13.62 -19.51
CA GLU A 417 8.99 -12.77 -20.10
C GLU A 417 9.41 -11.30 -20.23
N GLN A 418 10.57 -10.92 -19.66
CA GLN A 418 11.04 -9.54 -19.57
C GLN A 418 9.94 -8.62 -19.00
N SER A 419 9.36 -9.02 -17.87
CA SER A 419 8.23 -8.31 -17.25
C SER A 419 8.40 -8.16 -15.75
N LEU A 420 7.82 -7.09 -15.20
CA LEU A 420 7.60 -6.89 -13.77
C LEU A 420 6.18 -7.32 -13.46
N ASN A 421 6.02 -8.35 -12.63
CA ASN A 421 4.73 -8.95 -12.32
C ASN A 421 4.26 -8.53 -10.93
N TYR A 422 2.99 -8.15 -10.83
CA TYR A 422 2.35 -7.74 -9.58
C TYR A 422 0.88 -8.17 -9.55
N THR A 423 0.42 -8.73 -8.45
CA THR A 423 -0.97 -9.16 -8.27
C THR A 423 -1.66 -8.26 -7.26
N VAL A 424 -2.90 -7.91 -7.54
CA VAL A 424 -3.76 -7.10 -6.67
C VAL A 424 -5.13 -7.75 -6.57
N GLY A 425 -5.88 -7.47 -5.49
CA GLY A 425 -7.23 -8.01 -5.31
C GLY A 425 -8.11 -7.07 -4.50
N ALA A 426 -9.38 -6.99 -4.87
CA ALA A 426 -10.44 -6.30 -4.14
C ALA A 426 -11.80 -6.90 -4.51
N SER A 427 -12.87 -6.47 -3.83
CA SER A 427 -14.24 -6.79 -4.22
C SER A 427 -14.56 -6.21 -5.60
N HIS A 428 -15.41 -6.91 -6.34
CA HIS A 428 -15.90 -6.48 -7.66
C HIS A 428 -16.83 -5.28 -7.55
N LEU A 429 -17.61 -5.25 -6.45
CA LEU A 429 -18.59 -4.20 -6.17
C LEU A 429 -18.11 -3.35 -4.98
N ASP A 430 -18.39 -2.07 -5.04
CA ASP A 430 -18.23 -1.14 -3.92
C ASP A 430 -19.34 -1.35 -2.86
N SER A 431 -19.35 -0.53 -1.81
CA SER A 431 -20.34 -0.60 -0.73
C SER A 431 -21.78 -0.32 -1.18
N LYS A 432 -21.97 0.37 -2.30
CA LYS A 432 -23.29 0.66 -2.90
C LYS A 432 -23.75 -0.42 -3.87
N GLY A 433 -22.86 -1.34 -4.24
CA GLY A 433 -23.13 -2.38 -5.24
C GLY A 433 -22.84 -1.95 -6.68
N GLU A 434 -22.09 -0.87 -6.86
CA GLU A 434 -21.60 -0.42 -8.15
C GLU A 434 -20.25 -1.08 -8.49
N LEU A 435 -19.93 -1.20 -9.79
CA LEU A 435 -18.65 -1.77 -10.21
C LEU A 435 -17.48 -0.96 -9.70
N PHE A 436 -16.67 -1.56 -8.83
CA PHE A 436 -15.45 -0.95 -8.34
C PHE A 436 -14.33 -1.04 -9.38
N LYS A 437 -13.75 0.11 -9.72
CA LYS A 437 -12.71 0.22 -10.75
C LYS A 437 -11.33 0.26 -10.12
N GLY A 438 -10.47 -0.62 -10.63
CA GLY A 438 -9.08 -0.75 -10.19
C GLY A 438 -8.20 0.40 -10.65
N TYR A 439 -7.23 0.71 -9.82
CA TYR A 439 -6.12 1.62 -10.09
C TYR A 439 -4.82 0.96 -9.63
N TYR A 440 -3.82 1.02 -10.52
CA TYR A 440 -2.45 0.60 -10.24
C TYR A 440 -1.48 1.60 -10.83
N GLN A 441 -0.49 1.98 -10.05
CA GLN A 441 0.62 2.83 -10.46
C GLN A 441 1.94 2.17 -10.08
N LEU A 442 2.88 2.17 -11.00
CA LEU A 442 4.27 1.82 -10.78
C LEU A 442 5.15 2.99 -11.22
N ASN A 443 5.83 3.62 -10.26
CA ASN A 443 6.93 4.52 -10.55
C ASN A 443 8.22 3.78 -10.26
N LEU A 444 9.08 3.66 -11.26
CA LEU A 444 10.38 3.00 -11.16
C LEU A 444 11.48 3.99 -11.56
N ARG A 445 12.53 4.06 -10.77
CA ARG A 445 13.69 4.89 -11.16
C ARG A 445 14.24 4.42 -12.49
N SER A 446 14.49 5.35 -13.41
CA SER A 446 14.95 5.04 -14.76
C SER A 446 16.31 4.31 -14.77
N ASP A 447 17.21 4.67 -13.85
CA ASP A 447 18.51 4.00 -13.71
C ASP A 447 18.39 2.56 -13.19
N VAL A 448 17.38 2.30 -12.32
CA VAL A 448 17.05 0.94 -11.84
C VAL A 448 16.42 0.13 -12.97
N ALA A 449 15.47 0.69 -13.70
CA ALA A 449 14.87 0.04 -14.87
C ALA A 449 15.94 -0.36 -15.90
N ARG A 450 16.84 0.57 -16.23
CA ARG A 450 17.93 0.30 -17.18
C ARG A 450 18.86 -0.82 -16.68
N CYS A 451 19.18 -0.82 -15.40
CA CYS A 451 20.01 -1.86 -14.80
C CYS A 451 19.33 -3.24 -14.85
N LEU A 452 18.06 -3.33 -14.44
CA LEU A 452 17.31 -4.59 -14.40
C LEU A 452 17.15 -5.22 -15.80
N TYR A 453 16.91 -4.37 -16.81
CA TYR A 453 16.66 -4.82 -18.18
C TYR A 453 17.91 -4.81 -19.07
N GLY A 454 19.05 -4.30 -18.58
CA GLY A 454 20.25 -4.14 -19.40
C GLY A 454 20.10 -3.09 -20.50
N PHE A 455 19.31 -2.05 -20.31
CA PHE A 455 19.05 -1.00 -21.28
C PHE A 455 20.15 0.07 -21.31
N GLY A 456 20.36 0.66 -22.49
CA GLY A 456 21.20 1.84 -22.68
C GLY A 456 20.50 3.15 -22.30
N SER A 457 21.03 4.28 -22.79
CA SER A 457 20.48 5.63 -22.53
C SER A 457 19.26 5.99 -23.39
N ALA A 458 18.92 5.20 -24.41
CA ALA A 458 17.76 5.46 -25.26
C ALA A 458 16.45 5.46 -24.46
N PRO A 459 15.40 6.14 -24.94
CA PRO A 459 14.10 6.16 -24.28
C PRO A 459 13.55 4.76 -24.00
N ILE A 460 12.92 4.59 -22.82
CA ILE A 460 12.24 3.34 -22.45
C ILE A 460 10.78 3.45 -22.89
N GLN A 461 10.31 2.40 -23.55
CA GLN A 461 8.91 2.17 -23.83
C GLN A 461 8.37 1.17 -22.82
N ALA A 462 7.11 1.26 -22.47
CA ALA A 462 6.47 0.30 -21.58
C ALA A 462 5.12 -0.14 -22.14
N LYS A 463 4.72 -1.37 -21.79
CA LYS A 463 3.40 -1.90 -22.02
C LYS A 463 2.88 -2.48 -20.70
N ILE A 464 1.68 -2.08 -20.30
CA ILE A 464 1.03 -2.65 -19.12
C ILE A 464 -0.07 -3.59 -19.61
N GLU A 465 0.02 -4.84 -19.21
CA GLU A 465 -0.99 -5.87 -19.44
C GLU A 465 -1.69 -6.16 -18.11
N VAL A 466 -3.00 -6.09 -18.08
CA VAL A 466 -3.82 -6.48 -16.94
C VAL A 466 -4.64 -7.70 -17.37
N SER A 467 -4.52 -8.81 -16.65
CA SER A 467 -5.27 -10.04 -16.92
C SER A 467 -5.99 -10.51 -15.66
N SER A 468 -7.18 -11.08 -15.83
CA SER A 468 -7.90 -11.77 -14.76
C SER A 468 -7.19 -13.04 -14.33
N SER A 469 -7.63 -13.67 -13.22
CA SER A 469 -7.06 -14.91 -12.68
C SER A 469 -7.10 -16.09 -13.67
N ASP A 470 -8.05 -16.08 -14.61
CA ASP A 470 -8.18 -17.06 -15.71
C ASP A 470 -7.32 -16.72 -16.94
N GLY A 471 -6.51 -15.65 -16.87
CA GLY A 471 -5.68 -15.17 -17.97
C GLY A 471 -6.38 -14.30 -19.00
N THR A 472 -7.69 -14.04 -18.84
CA THR A 472 -8.43 -13.16 -19.75
C THR A 472 -7.92 -11.72 -19.65
N PRO A 473 -7.56 -11.05 -20.77
CA PRO A 473 -7.13 -9.66 -20.74
C PRO A 473 -8.25 -8.74 -20.22
N SER A 474 -7.90 -7.89 -19.26
CA SER A 474 -8.80 -6.86 -18.75
C SER A 474 -8.51 -5.53 -19.45
N VAL A 475 -9.58 -4.80 -19.77
CA VAL A 475 -9.45 -3.46 -20.36
C VAL A 475 -8.97 -2.48 -19.30
N ALA A 476 -7.85 -1.82 -19.57
CA ALA A 476 -7.30 -0.78 -18.71
C ALA A 476 -6.80 0.40 -19.56
N THR A 477 -7.01 1.61 -19.05
CA THR A 477 -6.34 2.79 -19.60
C THR A 477 -4.92 2.85 -19.05
N THR A 478 -3.94 2.89 -19.94
CA THR A 478 -2.53 2.92 -19.55
C THR A 478 -1.89 4.24 -19.93
N VAL A 479 -1.08 4.79 -19.01
CA VAL A 479 -0.29 6.00 -19.24
C VAL A 479 1.15 5.70 -18.89
N ILE A 480 2.08 6.14 -19.74
CA ILE A 480 3.51 5.90 -19.58
C ILE A 480 4.26 7.21 -19.83
N ASN A 481 5.14 7.57 -18.91
CA ASN A 481 5.95 8.78 -19.01
C ASN A 481 7.31 8.58 -18.31
N GLU A 482 8.41 8.97 -18.97
CA GLU A 482 9.73 9.06 -18.34
C GLU A 482 10.06 10.54 -18.11
N LYS A 483 10.13 10.94 -16.83
CA LYS A 483 10.38 12.31 -16.42
C LYS A 483 11.13 12.36 -15.09
N ASP A 484 12.06 13.31 -14.96
CA ASP A 484 12.80 13.60 -13.71
C ASP A 484 13.53 12.35 -13.15
N GLY A 485 14.02 11.46 -14.02
CA GLY A 485 14.69 10.21 -13.63
C GLY A 485 13.76 9.09 -13.17
N TRP A 486 12.45 9.25 -13.37
CA TRP A 486 11.44 8.24 -13.06
C TRP A 486 10.64 7.82 -14.27
N LEU A 487 10.47 6.53 -14.42
CA LEU A 487 9.53 5.92 -15.35
C LEU A 487 8.20 5.76 -14.60
N LYS A 488 7.18 6.52 -15.00
CA LYS A 488 5.86 6.53 -14.39
C LYS A 488 4.88 5.76 -15.26
N MET A 489 4.23 4.76 -14.70
CA MET A 489 3.34 3.85 -15.39
C MET A 489 2.06 3.68 -14.59
N THR A 490 0.92 3.84 -15.24
CA THR A 490 -0.40 3.76 -14.60
C THR A 490 -1.34 2.87 -15.41
N ALA A 491 -2.10 2.03 -14.73
CA ALA A 491 -3.23 1.30 -15.29
C ALA A 491 -4.47 1.61 -14.46
N GLY A 492 -5.56 2.00 -15.10
CA GLY A 492 -6.80 2.37 -14.44
C GLY A 492 -8.04 1.87 -15.15
N GLY A 493 -9.16 1.79 -14.44
CA GLY A 493 -10.47 1.41 -14.99
C GLY A 493 -10.68 -0.08 -15.17
N PHE A 494 -9.74 -0.94 -14.80
CA PHE A 494 -9.93 -2.39 -14.82
C PHE A 494 -10.87 -2.86 -13.71
N THR A 495 -11.45 -4.06 -13.87
CA THR A 495 -12.29 -4.70 -12.84
C THR A 495 -11.48 -5.68 -12.02
N PHE A 496 -11.85 -5.85 -10.76
CA PHE A 496 -11.20 -6.81 -9.88
C PHE A 496 -11.81 -8.21 -10.09
N SER A 497 -11.01 -9.09 -10.67
CA SER A 497 -11.22 -10.54 -10.73
C SER A 497 -9.86 -11.18 -10.46
N THR A 498 -9.21 -10.76 -9.37
CA THR A 498 -7.81 -11.05 -9.03
C THR A 498 -6.85 -10.73 -10.19
N PRO A 499 -6.78 -9.47 -10.61
CA PRO A 499 -5.96 -9.12 -11.75
C PRO A 499 -4.48 -9.29 -11.45
N SER A 500 -3.78 -9.93 -12.39
CA SER A 500 -2.33 -9.92 -12.48
C SER A 500 -1.91 -8.76 -13.40
N ILE A 501 -0.98 -7.97 -12.93
CA ILE A 501 -0.46 -6.82 -13.66
C ILE A 501 0.95 -7.14 -14.12
N LYS A 502 1.17 -7.14 -15.43
CA LYS A 502 2.48 -7.34 -16.05
C LYS A 502 2.92 -6.04 -16.72
N VAL A 503 4.06 -5.52 -16.29
CA VAL A 503 4.69 -4.36 -16.93
C VAL A 503 5.88 -4.84 -17.73
N LYS A 504 5.79 -4.75 -19.05
CA LYS A 504 6.87 -5.07 -19.99
C LYS A 504 7.55 -3.77 -20.42
N LEU A 505 8.85 -3.71 -20.22
CA LEU A 505 9.66 -2.60 -20.70
C LEU A 505 10.40 -3.03 -21.97
N SER A 506 10.53 -2.11 -22.92
CA SER A 506 11.30 -2.28 -24.13
C SER A 506 12.09 -1.01 -24.45
N GLN A 507 13.09 -1.14 -25.27
CA GLN A 507 13.87 -0.03 -25.76
C GLN A 507 14.01 -0.20 -27.27
N GLU A 508 13.85 0.87 -28.04
CA GLU A 508 14.19 0.85 -29.45
C GLU A 508 15.68 0.49 -29.59
N ALA A 509 15.96 -0.45 -30.50
CA ALA A 509 17.35 -0.72 -30.85
C ALA A 509 18.00 0.62 -31.21
N PRO A 510 19.23 0.92 -30.70
CA PRO A 510 19.92 2.12 -31.13
C PRO A 510 19.91 2.12 -32.64
N ALA A 511 19.43 3.21 -33.23
CA ALA A 511 19.56 3.38 -34.67
C ALA A 511 21.04 3.14 -34.97
N THR A 512 21.34 2.03 -35.64
CA THR A 512 22.69 1.73 -36.03
C THR A 512 23.19 3.00 -36.72
N SER A 513 24.12 3.69 -36.09
CA SER A 513 24.77 4.88 -36.65
C SER A 513 25.12 4.50 -38.08
N ALA A 514 24.42 5.12 -39.02
CA ALA A 514 24.73 4.89 -40.43
C ALA A 514 26.23 5.13 -40.57
N ALA A 515 26.96 4.08 -40.90
CA ALA A 515 28.37 4.20 -41.24
C ALA A 515 28.52 5.34 -42.26
N PRO A 516 29.57 6.18 -42.19
CA PRO A 516 29.73 7.29 -43.11
C PRO A 516 29.52 6.77 -44.52
N ALA A 517 28.68 7.45 -45.28
CA ALA A 517 28.30 7.07 -46.64
C ALA A 517 29.53 6.76 -47.44
N ALA A 518 29.77 5.47 -47.72
CA ALA A 518 30.73 5.05 -48.72
C ALA A 518 30.28 5.62 -50.04
N THR A 519 31.19 6.24 -50.75
CA THR A 519 31.09 6.80 -52.11
C THR A 519 30.24 5.88 -53.00
N PRO A 520 29.30 6.39 -53.81
CA PRO A 520 28.39 5.55 -54.57
C PRO A 520 29.12 4.65 -55.53
N ALA A 521 29.08 3.34 -55.32
CA ALA A 521 29.48 2.37 -56.34
C ALA A 521 28.44 2.38 -57.49
N PRO A 522 28.86 2.11 -58.73
CA PRO A 522 27.99 2.21 -59.92
C PRO A 522 26.75 1.30 -59.79
N ALA A 523 25.63 1.81 -60.18
CA ALA A 523 24.32 1.16 -60.10
C ALA A 523 24.32 -0.27 -60.67
N ALA A 524 24.03 -1.26 -59.83
CA ALA A 524 23.80 -2.63 -60.26
C ALA A 524 22.52 -2.71 -61.09
N LYS A 525 22.60 -3.34 -62.27
CA LYS A 525 21.47 -3.57 -63.17
C LYS A 525 20.32 -4.34 -62.46
N PRO A 526 19.06 -4.03 -62.74
CA PRO A 526 17.93 -4.67 -62.10
C PRO A 526 17.93 -6.18 -62.35
N VAL A 527 17.83 -6.97 -61.28
CA VAL A 527 17.72 -8.44 -61.31
C VAL A 527 16.31 -8.78 -61.88
N ALA A 528 16.28 -9.44 -63.01
CA ALA A 528 15.03 -9.81 -63.67
C ALA A 528 14.24 -10.84 -62.84
N LYS A 529 12.97 -10.56 -62.56
CA LYS A 529 12.05 -11.45 -61.80
C LYS A 529 11.81 -12.76 -62.57
N LYS A 530 12.07 -13.89 -61.90
CA LYS A 530 11.70 -15.22 -62.43
C LYS A 530 10.20 -15.46 -62.33
N THR A 531 9.57 -15.97 -63.41
CA THR A 531 8.18 -16.32 -63.48
C THR A 531 8.04 -17.84 -63.60
N THR A 532 7.02 -18.43 -62.98
CA THR A 532 6.72 -19.86 -63.02
C THR A 532 5.50 -20.11 -63.92
N ILE A 533 5.66 -21.01 -64.88
CA ILE A 533 4.54 -21.50 -65.74
C ILE A 533 4.31 -22.98 -65.49
N ALA A 534 3.05 -23.42 -65.67
CA ALA A 534 2.66 -24.84 -65.67
C ALA A 534 2.63 -25.36 -67.12
N CYS A 535 3.30 -26.47 -67.37
CA CYS A 535 3.34 -27.13 -68.70
C CYS A 535 2.72 -28.52 -68.59
N VAL A 536 1.82 -28.88 -69.52
CA VAL A 536 1.02 -30.12 -69.50
C VAL A 536 1.30 -30.96 -70.73
N LYS A 537 1.47 -32.26 -70.54
CA LYS A 537 1.50 -33.29 -71.57
C LYS A 537 0.63 -34.49 -71.16
N GLY A 538 -0.54 -34.66 -71.77
CA GLY A 538 -1.54 -35.66 -71.35
C GLY A 538 -1.99 -35.39 -69.91
N LYS A 539 -1.86 -36.38 -69.02
CA LYS A 539 -2.19 -36.25 -67.60
C LYS A 539 -1.04 -35.72 -66.74
N THR A 540 0.14 -35.42 -67.27
CA THR A 540 1.33 -35.00 -66.53
C THR A 540 1.53 -33.51 -66.57
N THR A 541 1.73 -32.85 -65.41
CA THR A 541 1.99 -31.41 -65.25
C THR A 541 3.38 -31.17 -64.72
N LYS A 542 4.17 -30.30 -65.34
CA LYS A 542 5.51 -29.83 -64.84
C LYS A 542 5.45 -28.31 -64.67
N LYS A 543 6.02 -27.82 -63.57
CA LYS A 543 6.23 -26.37 -63.33
C LYS A 543 7.64 -25.97 -63.79
N VAL A 544 7.75 -24.92 -64.59
CA VAL A 544 9.04 -24.36 -65.08
C VAL A 544 9.17 -22.94 -64.59
N THR A 545 10.26 -22.64 -63.87
CA THR A 545 10.56 -21.31 -63.32
C THR A 545 11.81 -20.76 -63.99
N ALA A 546 11.71 -19.66 -64.74
CA ALA A 546 12.81 -18.95 -65.36
C ALA A 546 12.48 -17.48 -65.57
N ILE A 547 13.43 -16.67 -66.03
CA ILE A 547 13.19 -15.25 -66.38
C ILE A 547 12.23 -15.17 -67.58
N LYS A 548 12.34 -16.09 -68.54
CA LYS A 548 11.39 -16.31 -69.65
C LYS A 548 11.13 -17.81 -69.75
N PRO A 549 10.18 -18.36 -68.99
CA PRO A 549 9.98 -19.81 -68.94
C PRO A 549 9.29 -20.27 -70.26
N THR A 550 9.81 -21.31 -70.86
CA THR A 550 9.22 -22.03 -72.00
C THR A 550 9.00 -23.49 -71.60
N CYS A 551 7.96 -24.08 -72.17
CA CYS A 551 7.67 -25.48 -71.88
C CYS A 551 8.67 -26.40 -72.58
N PRO A 552 9.11 -27.50 -71.92
CA PRO A 552 9.95 -28.51 -72.59
C PRO A 552 9.26 -29.13 -73.79
N THR A 553 10.05 -29.64 -74.70
CA THR A 553 9.57 -30.28 -75.95
C THR A 553 8.49 -31.34 -75.65
N GLY A 554 7.36 -31.19 -76.29
CA GLY A 554 6.21 -32.05 -76.10
C GLY A 554 5.22 -31.64 -75.01
N TYR A 555 5.46 -30.54 -74.26
CA TYR A 555 4.54 -29.97 -73.26
C TYR A 555 3.94 -28.64 -73.79
N LYS A 556 2.68 -28.41 -73.48
CA LYS A 556 2.01 -27.13 -73.82
C LYS A 556 1.78 -26.34 -72.50
N LYS A 557 1.86 -25.02 -72.59
CA LYS A 557 1.55 -24.15 -71.46
C LYS A 557 0.05 -24.29 -71.11
N LYS A 558 -0.24 -24.49 -69.82
CA LYS A 558 -1.61 -24.56 -69.35
C LYS A 558 -2.17 -23.15 -69.21
#